data_0ce8039507666951d4d0346eb59e26e9
#
_entry.id   0ce8039507666951d4d0346eb59e26e9
#
_cell.length_a   1.000
_cell.length_b   1.000
_cell.length_c   1.000
_cell.angle_alpha   90.00
_cell.angle_beta   90.00
_cell.angle_gamma   90.00
#
_symmetry.space_group_name_H-M   'P 1'
#
loop_
_entity.id
_entity.type
_entity.pdbx_description
1 polymer ?
#
loop_
_entity_poly.entity_id
_entity_poly.type
_entity_poly.pdbx_seq_one_letter_code
_entity_poly.pdbx_strand_id
1 'polypeptide(L)'
;MQVDIGKLFPYLHGFKQKASSPNTIEYKIGEIFGEIKNKIQSGYNLREIIDHIDELHFRSQTEKHELSHLYEAKIRNMGNAGRNGGEYYTPRPLIRAIVQVVKPRIGDRIYDGAVGSAGFLCEAFDYLSAKPGLTTKDAKTLQERTFYGKEKKSLAYVIAIMNMILHGIEAPNIIHTNTLTENLADIQEKDRVEVVMANPPFGGKERKEVQQNFPIRTGETAFLFLQHFIKMLKAGGRGGVVIKNTFLSNTDNASVSLRGLLLESCNLHTVLDCPGGTFRARASRPWCSSLRRALPRERFGTTSSIPAAIWARPTHSMTTTSPSS
;
A
#
# COMPACT_ATOMS: atom_id res chain seq x y z
N MET A 1 30.29 11.22 20.75
CA MET A 1 29.20 11.28 19.77
C MET A 1 29.24 10.15 18.74
N GLN A 2 30.24 9.97 17.87
CA GLN A 2 30.30 8.81 16.94
C GLN A 2 30.34 7.46 17.66
N VAL A 3 31.05 7.36 18.80
CA VAL A 3 31.10 6.16 19.64
C VAL A 3 29.75 5.87 20.27
N ASP A 4 29.01 6.90 20.61
CA ASP A 4 27.69 6.76 21.28
C ASP A 4 26.61 6.30 20.29
N ILE A 5 26.63 6.81 19.05
CA ILE A 5 25.74 6.31 17.98
C ILE A 5 26.11 4.88 17.59
N GLY A 6 27.42 4.53 17.61
CA GLY A 6 27.87 3.16 17.40
C GLY A 6 27.30 2.18 18.43
N LYS A 7 26.94 2.65 19.64
CA LYS A 7 26.27 1.86 20.68
C LYS A 7 24.74 1.95 20.59
N LEU A 8 24.22 3.11 20.19
CA LEU A 8 22.77 3.37 20.17
C LEU A 8 22.04 2.47 19.16
N PHE A 9 22.54 2.34 17.93
CA PHE A 9 21.88 1.52 16.91
C PHE A 9 21.82 0.04 17.29
N PRO A 10 22.90 -0.61 17.76
CA PRO A 10 22.85 -1.97 18.30
C PRO A 10 21.90 -2.11 19.50
N TYR A 11 21.84 -1.13 20.40
CA TYR A 11 20.93 -1.12 21.53
C TYR A 11 19.47 -1.09 21.07
N LEU A 12 19.11 -0.20 20.13
CA LEU A 12 17.76 -0.11 19.58
C LEU A 12 17.39 -1.35 18.74
N HIS A 13 18.33 -1.92 18.00
CA HIS A 13 18.15 -3.20 17.31
C HIS A 13 17.84 -4.34 18.29
N GLY A 14 18.47 -4.35 19.46
CA GLY A 14 18.24 -5.32 20.52
C GLY A 14 16.79 -5.32 21.08
N PHE A 15 16.00 -4.29 20.82
CA PHE A 15 14.59 -4.24 21.23
C PHE A 15 13.75 -5.36 20.59
N LYS A 16 14.10 -5.78 19.37
CA LYS A 16 13.45 -6.91 18.69
C LYS A 16 13.50 -8.19 19.53
N GLN A 17 14.61 -8.44 20.25
CA GLN A 17 14.78 -9.62 21.08
C GLN A 17 14.02 -9.55 22.41
N LYS A 18 13.73 -8.32 22.87
CA LYS A 18 13.02 -8.07 24.15
C LYS A 18 11.52 -7.93 23.97
N ALA A 19 11.05 -7.79 22.73
CA ALA A 19 9.65 -7.59 22.41
C ALA A 19 8.83 -8.87 22.68
N SER A 20 7.64 -8.71 23.24
CA SER A 20 6.72 -9.80 23.53
C SER A 20 6.06 -10.40 22.29
N SER A 21 5.96 -9.62 21.22
CA SER A 21 5.41 -10.08 19.93
C SER A 21 5.89 -9.19 18.76
N PRO A 22 5.80 -9.69 17.50
CA PRO A 22 6.13 -8.91 16.30
C PRO A 22 5.27 -7.66 16.07
N ASN A 23 4.13 -7.55 16.74
CA ASN A 23 3.19 -6.45 16.59
C ASN A 23 3.34 -5.37 17.69
N THR A 24 4.48 -5.33 18.37
CA THR A 24 4.79 -4.29 19.35
C THR A 24 5.69 -3.23 18.75
N ILE A 25 5.62 -2.02 19.29
CA ILE A 25 6.46 -0.90 18.84
C ILE A 25 7.96 -1.19 19.06
N GLU A 26 8.30 -1.87 20.16
CA GLU A 26 9.66 -2.28 20.45
C GLU A 26 10.21 -3.20 19.35
N TYR A 27 9.41 -4.17 18.91
CA TYR A 27 9.80 -5.05 17.81
C TYR A 27 10.06 -4.27 16.53
N LYS A 28 9.16 -3.31 16.20
CA LYS A 28 9.29 -2.48 14.99
C LYS A 28 10.50 -1.55 15.06
N ILE A 29 10.80 -0.97 16.20
CA ILE A 29 12.04 -0.20 16.43
C ILE A 29 13.25 -1.09 16.16
N GLY A 30 13.27 -2.30 16.72
CA GLY A 30 14.37 -3.24 16.53
C GLY A 30 14.55 -3.65 15.06
N GLU A 31 13.46 -3.83 14.30
CA GLU A 31 13.54 -4.10 12.86
C GLU A 31 14.10 -2.91 12.07
N ILE A 32 13.60 -1.69 12.33
CA ILE A 32 14.07 -0.46 11.70
C ILE A 32 15.58 -0.30 11.88
N PHE A 33 16.06 -0.43 13.12
CA PHE A 33 17.50 -0.24 13.42
C PHE A 33 18.36 -1.44 13.03
N GLY A 34 17.78 -2.57 12.64
CA GLY A 34 18.45 -3.66 11.94
C GLY A 34 18.75 -3.35 10.48
N GLU A 35 17.88 -2.56 9.82
CA GLU A 35 18.01 -2.19 8.42
C GLU A 35 18.79 -0.89 8.20
N ILE A 36 18.75 0.04 9.16
CA ILE A 36 19.39 1.36 9.07
C ILE A 36 20.87 1.26 9.48
N LYS A 37 21.72 1.85 8.66
CA LYS A 37 23.15 2.04 8.96
C LYS A 37 23.50 3.52 8.98
N ASN A 38 24.25 3.95 9.99
CA ASN A 38 24.79 5.30 9.99
C ASN A 38 25.79 5.47 8.83
N LYS A 39 25.50 6.42 7.94
CA LYS A 39 26.38 6.80 6.82
C LYS A 39 26.98 8.19 7.01
N ILE A 40 26.68 8.88 8.10
CA ILE A 40 27.18 10.22 8.38
C ILE A 40 28.61 10.10 8.93
N GLN A 41 29.59 10.54 8.16
CA GLN A 41 31.00 10.46 8.54
C GLN A 41 31.48 11.69 9.33
N SER A 42 30.85 12.85 9.10
CA SER A 42 31.20 14.10 9.79
C SER A 42 30.51 14.20 11.14
N GLY A 43 31.27 14.35 12.22
CA GLY A 43 30.71 14.59 13.55
C GLY A 43 29.99 15.94 13.67
N TYR A 44 30.44 16.96 12.91
CA TYR A 44 29.79 18.28 12.84
C TYR A 44 28.40 18.18 12.20
N ASN A 45 28.28 17.55 11.03
CA ASN A 45 27.01 17.35 10.35
C ASN A 45 26.04 16.50 11.19
N LEU A 46 26.58 15.51 11.90
CA LEU A 46 25.77 14.68 12.78
C LEU A 46 25.21 15.49 13.95
N ARG A 47 26.01 16.39 14.55
CA ARG A 47 25.55 17.27 15.60
C ARG A 47 24.49 18.23 15.10
N GLU A 48 24.70 18.88 13.99
CA GLU A 48 23.72 19.78 13.36
C GLU A 48 22.38 19.07 13.11
N ILE A 49 22.41 17.83 12.61
CA ILE A 49 21.18 17.03 12.42
C ILE A 49 20.49 16.74 13.75
N ILE A 50 21.25 16.39 14.80
CA ILE A 50 20.68 16.14 16.13
C ILE A 50 20.07 17.41 16.71
N ASP A 51 20.75 18.54 16.61
CA ASP A 51 20.28 19.83 17.11
C ASP A 51 18.97 20.20 16.40
N HIS A 52 18.85 20.04 15.08
CA HIS A 52 17.60 20.22 14.34
C HIS A 52 16.49 19.24 14.74
N ILE A 53 16.82 17.98 15.04
CA ILE A 53 15.82 17.01 15.51
C ILE A 53 15.33 17.37 16.92
N ASP A 54 16.20 17.87 17.77
CA ASP A 54 15.84 18.26 19.15
C ASP A 54 14.88 19.47 19.19
N GLU A 55 14.88 20.32 18.16
CA GLU A 55 13.91 21.39 17.97
C GLU A 55 12.50 20.89 17.58
N LEU A 56 12.39 19.65 17.11
CA LEU A 56 11.09 19.10 16.71
C LEU A 56 10.28 18.60 17.91
N HIS A 57 9.03 19.01 17.95
CA HIS A 57 8.09 18.56 18.97
C HIS A 57 7.16 17.50 18.39
N PHE A 58 7.08 16.34 19.05
CA PHE A 58 6.24 15.20 18.65
C PHE A 58 5.20 14.87 19.73
N ARG A 59 4.78 15.87 20.50
CA ARG A 59 3.99 15.67 21.72
C ARG A 59 2.50 15.54 21.45
N SER A 60 1.98 16.25 20.46
CA SER A 60 0.56 16.23 20.10
C SER A 60 0.27 15.42 18.84
N GLN A 61 -0.97 14.99 18.71
CA GLN A 61 -1.42 14.30 17.49
C GLN A 61 -1.41 15.23 16.26
N THR A 62 -1.64 16.54 16.47
CA THR A 62 -1.58 17.57 15.43
C THR A 62 -0.15 17.69 14.88
N GLU A 63 0.84 17.80 15.75
CA GLU A 63 2.26 17.86 15.35
C GLU A 63 2.70 16.61 14.58
N LYS A 64 2.28 15.42 15.02
CA LYS A 64 2.53 14.17 14.31
C LYS A 64 1.90 14.17 12.91
N HIS A 65 0.69 14.71 12.79
CA HIS A 65 -0.01 14.79 11.50
C HIS A 65 0.67 15.79 10.54
N GLU A 66 1.10 16.95 11.02
CA GLU A 66 1.88 17.91 10.24
C GLU A 66 3.19 17.28 9.75
N LEU A 67 3.89 16.58 10.63
CA LEU A 67 5.10 15.86 10.26
C LEU A 67 4.83 14.75 9.23
N SER A 68 3.69 14.08 9.29
CA SER A 68 3.31 13.08 8.28
C SER A 68 3.22 13.68 6.88
N HIS A 69 2.67 14.89 6.75
CA HIS A 69 2.62 15.61 5.47
C HIS A 69 4.02 15.97 4.94
N LEU A 70 4.91 16.45 5.81
CA LEU A 70 6.30 16.73 5.43
C LEU A 70 7.04 15.45 5.02
N TYR A 71 6.82 14.38 5.77
CA TYR A 71 7.40 13.06 5.47
C TYR A 71 6.92 12.53 4.12
N GLU A 72 5.64 12.59 3.83
CA GLU A 72 5.08 12.20 2.54
C GLU A 72 5.57 13.07 1.38
N ALA A 73 5.69 14.38 1.59
CA ALA A 73 6.28 15.27 0.59
C ALA A 73 7.74 14.87 0.28
N LYS A 74 8.50 14.46 1.30
CA LYS A 74 9.85 13.95 1.13
C LYS A 74 9.87 12.62 0.36
N ILE A 75 9.02 11.66 0.72
CA ILE A 75 8.90 10.37 0.03
C ILE A 75 8.56 10.59 -1.44
N ARG A 76 7.59 11.45 -1.73
CA ARG A 76 7.21 11.82 -3.10
C ARG A 76 8.38 12.38 -3.91
N ASN A 77 9.24 13.18 -3.29
CA ASN A 77 10.40 13.78 -3.93
C ASN A 77 11.60 12.81 -4.02
N MET A 78 11.75 11.89 -3.06
CA MET A 78 12.74 10.80 -3.15
C MET A 78 12.50 9.92 -4.38
N GLY A 79 11.25 9.80 -4.81
CA GLY A 79 10.87 9.11 -6.03
C GLY A 79 11.50 9.64 -7.31
N ASN A 80 12.01 10.86 -7.30
CA ASN A 80 12.64 11.50 -8.46
C ASN A 80 14.18 11.32 -8.49
N ALA A 81 14.80 10.85 -7.41
CA ALA A 81 16.26 10.83 -7.25
C ALA A 81 16.98 9.57 -7.76
N GLY A 82 16.28 8.63 -8.39
CA GLY A 82 16.89 7.40 -8.90
C GLY A 82 15.91 6.46 -9.61
N ARG A 83 16.45 5.45 -10.30
CA ARG A 83 15.69 4.47 -11.12
C ARG A 83 14.53 3.76 -10.38
N ASN A 84 14.44 3.81 -9.05
CA ASN A 84 13.51 3.04 -8.24
C ASN A 84 12.64 3.84 -7.27
N GLY A 85 12.80 5.15 -7.16
CA GLY A 85 12.14 5.93 -6.11
C GLY A 85 10.64 6.16 -6.29
N GLY A 86 10.15 6.25 -7.55
CA GLY A 86 8.72 6.43 -7.85
C GLY A 86 7.87 5.18 -7.65
N GLU A 87 8.48 4.04 -7.35
CA GLU A 87 7.77 2.77 -7.16
C GLU A 87 7.02 2.70 -5.81
N TYR A 88 7.41 3.52 -4.84
CA TYR A 88 6.86 3.44 -3.47
C TYR A 88 5.74 4.42 -3.17
N TYR A 89 5.49 5.35 -4.06
CA TYR A 89 4.51 6.42 -3.82
C TYR A 89 3.33 6.33 -4.79
N THR A 90 2.14 6.24 -4.24
CA THR A 90 0.88 6.38 -4.97
C THR A 90 0.29 7.77 -4.69
N PRO A 91 -0.14 8.54 -5.71
CA PRO A 91 -0.72 9.86 -5.49
C PRO A 91 -1.93 9.82 -4.55
N ARG A 92 -1.93 10.65 -3.52
CA ARG A 92 -2.99 10.70 -2.51
C ARG A 92 -4.41 10.89 -3.08
N PRO A 93 -4.64 11.76 -4.08
CA PRO A 93 -5.98 11.89 -4.68
C PRO A 93 -6.50 10.58 -5.26
N LEU A 94 -5.63 9.77 -5.87
CA LEU A 94 -5.99 8.46 -6.40
C LEU A 94 -6.33 7.48 -5.26
N ILE A 95 -5.52 7.45 -4.20
CA ILE A 95 -5.79 6.60 -3.04
C ILE A 95 -7.14 6.97 -2.41
N ARG A 96 -7.42 8.26 -2.20
CA ARG A 96 -8.70 8.75 -1.68
C ARG A 96 -9.89 8.31 -2.52
N ALA A 97 -9.77 8.44 -3.84
CA ALA A 97 -10.83 7.97 -4.75
C ALA A 97 -11.09 6.47 -4.58
N ILE A 98 -10.03 5.66 -4.49
CA ILE A 98 -10.14 4.21 -4.28
C ILE A 98 -10.79 3.90 -2.92
N VAL A 99 -10.34 4.54 -1.84
CA VAL A 99 -10.91 4.36 -0.50
C VAL A 99 -12.41 4.71 -0.47
N GLN A 100 -12.80 5.82 -1.14
CA GLN A 100 -14.21 6.23 -1.26
C GLN A 100 -15.07 5.24 -2.04
N VAL A 101 -14.53 4.56 -3.05
CA VAL A 101 -15.25 3.54 -3.82
C VAL A 101 -15.33 2.22 -3.04
N VAL A 102 -14.23 1.79 -2.44
CA VAL A 102 -14.14 0.54 -1.66
C VAL A 102 -14.93 0.62 -0.36
N LYS A 103 -15.00 1.80 0.26
CA LYS A 103 -15.75 2.09 1.50
C LYS A 103 -15.45 1.09 2.62
N PRO A 104 -14.22 1.06 3.14
CA PRO A 104 -13.88 0.20 4.27
C PRO A 104 -14.73 0.54 5.50
N ARG A 105 -14.92 -0.42 6.39
CA ARG A 105 -15.75 -0.30 7.59
C ARG A 105 -14.95 -0.69 8.83
N ILE A 106 -15.36 -0.19 9.97
CA ILE A 106 -14.82 -0.64 11.26
C ILE A 106 -15.08 -2.15 11.40
N GLY A 107 -14.04 -2.89 11.75
CA GLY A 107 -14.07 -4.35 11.84
C GLY A 107 -13.62 -5.08 10.57
N ASP A 108 -13.51 -4.41 9.42
CA ASP A 108 -12.87 -4.98 8.23
C ASP A 108 -11.36 -5.15 8.48
N ARG A 109 -10.79 -6.25 8.04
CA ARG A 109 -9.34 -6.41 7.87
C ARG A 109 -8.97 -5.86 6.50
N ILE A 110 -8.07 -4.88 6.48
CA ILE A 110 -7.62 -4.17 5.27
C ILE A 110 -6.18 -4.60 4.98
N TYR A 111 -5.95 -5.10 3.78
CA TYR A 111 -4.67 -5.67 3.39
C TYR A 111 -4.09 -4.96 2.16
N ASP A 112 -2.79 -4.67 2.25
CA ASP A 112 -1.95 -4.26 1.13
C ASP A 112 -0.74 -5.21 1.04
N GLY A 113 -0.65 -5.98 -0.03
CA GLY A 113 0.44 -6.93 -0.26
C GLY A 113 1.67 -6.32 -0.93
N ALA A 114 1.62 -5.04 -1.28
CA ALA A 114 2.70 -4.28 -1.91
C ALA A 114 2.77 -2.87 -1.32
N VAL A 115 2.95 -2.81 -0.01
CA VAL A 115 2.70 -1.65 0.86
C VAL A 115 3.39 -0.37 0.39
N GLY A 116 4.61 -0.45 -0.15
CA GLY A 116 5.36 0.73 -0.54
C GLY A 116 5.55 1.69 0.64
N SER A 117 4.97 2.88 0.54
CA SER A 117 4.96 3.88 1.63
C SER A 117 3.78 3.77 2.61
N ALA A 118 2.99 2.69 2.55
CA ALA A 118 1.75 2.47 3.30
C ALA A 118 0.63 3.49 3.00
N GLY A 119 0.66 4.13 1.84
CA GLY A 119 -0.31 5.17 1.50
C GLY A 119 -1.77 4.73 1.58
N PHE A 120 -2.09 3.50 1.14
CA PHE A 120 -3.46 2.97 1.24
C PHE A 120 -3.89 2.71 2.67
N LEU A 121 -3.01 2.17 3.50
CA LEU A 121 -3.32 1.85 4.90
C LEU A 121 -3.48 3.12 5.73
N CYS A 122 -2.62 4.12 5.52
CA CYS A 122 -2.72 5.44 6.17
C CYS A 122 -4.03 6.16 5.80
N GLU A 123 -4.35 6.25 4.51
CA GLU A 123 -5.58 6.92 4.05
C GLU A 123 -6.85 6.17 4.51
N ALA A 124 -6.80 4.84 4.59
CA ALA A 124 -7.90 4.06 5.15
C ALA A 124 -8.06 4.28 6.66
N PHE A 125 -6.96 4.46 7.40
CA PHE A 125 -6.98 4.83 8.80
C PHE A 125 -7.61 6.21 8.99
N ASP A 126 -7.18 7.22 8.25
CA ASP A 126 -7.73 8.57 8.28
C ASP A 126 -9.23 8.56 7.94
N TYR A 127 -9.63 7.83 6.90
CA TYR A 127 -11.03 7.67 6.49
C TYR A 127 -11.90 7.04 7.58
N LEU A 128 -11.39 6.03 8.28
CA LEU A 128 -12.13 5.33 9.33
C LEU A 128 -12.15 6.13 10.63
N SER A 129 -11.05 6.77 10.98
CA SER A 129 -10.92 7.60 12.19
C SER A 129 -11.74 8.89 12.14
N ALA A 130 -12.03 9.39 10.94
CA ALA A 130 -12.89 10.57 10.74
C ALA A 130 -14.40 10.27 10.88
N LYS A 131 -14.80 9.01 11.08
CA LYS A 131 -16.22 8.68 11.22
C LYS A 131 -16.77 9.16 12.56
N PRO A 132 -17.97 9.77 12.58
CA PRO A 132 -18.57 10.19 13.83
C PRO A 132 -18.98 9.00 14.69
N GLY A 133 -18.94 9.19 16.01
CA GLY A 133 -19.46 8.20 16.97
C GLY A 133 -18.55 6.98 17.22
N LEU A 134 -17.26 7.09 16.94
CA LEU A 134 -16.30 6.03 17.27
C LEU A 134 -16.27 5.77 18.77
N THR A 135 -16.40 4.51 19.14
CA THR A 135 -16.24 4.05 20.52
C THR A 135 -14.78 3.73 20.84
N THR A 136 -14.44 3.63 22.13
CA THR A 136 -13.10 3.15 22.56
C THR A 136 -12.78 1.76 21.99
N LYS A 137 -13.80 0.90 21.85
CA LYS A 137 -13.65 -0.43 21.23
C LYS A 137 -13.30 -0.32 19.76
N ASP A 138 -13.90 0.63 19.03
CA ASP A 138 -13.59 0.86 17.61
C ASP A 138 -12.17 1.39 17.46
N ALA A 139 -11.76 2.35 18.29
CA ALA A 139 -10.39 2.86 18.30
C ALA A 139 -9.37 1.73 18.54
N LYS A 140 -9.62 0.85 19.52
CA LYS A 140 -8.78 -0.33 19.76
C LYS A 140 -8.75 -1.28 18.56
N THR A 141 -9.90 -1.51 17.91
CA THR A 141 -9.98 -2.37 16.71
C THR A 141 -9.15 -1.78 15.57
N LEU A 142 -9.21 -0.47 15.34
CA LEU A 142 -8.40 0.23 14.34
C LEU A 142 -6.91 0.05 14.60
N GLN A 143 -6.47 0.13 15.85
CA GLN A 143 -5.05 -0.02 16.19
C GLN A 143 -4.53 -1.46 16.05
N GLU A 144 -5.31 -2.46 16.44
CA GLU A 144 -4.80 -3.82 16.64
C GLU A 144 -5.16 -4.80 15.52
N ARG A 145 -6.28 -4.59 14.80
CA ARG A 145 -6.91 -5.65 14.00
C ARG A 145 -7.33 -5.24 12.58
N THR A 146 -7.04 -4.02 12.18
CA THR A 146 -7.57 -3.49 10.91
C THR A 146 -6.55 -3.54 9.78
N PHE A 147 -5.31 -3.11 10.00
CA PHE A 147 -4.35 -2.85 8.93
C PHE A 147 -3.26 -3.92 8.86
N TYR A 148 -3.13 -4.56 7.71
CA TYR A 148 -2.16 -5.62 7.45
C TYR A 148 -1.44 -5.36 6.14
N GLY A 149 -0.14 -5.65 6.10
CA GLY A 149 0.61 -5.47 4.88
C GLY A 149 1.87 -6.31 4.78
N LYS A 150 2.39 -6.41 3.55
CA LYS A 150 3.67 -7.06 3.26
C LYS A 150 4.50 -6.15 2.37
N GLU A 151 5.78 -6.02 2.67
CA GLU A 151 6.73 -5.26 1.86
C GLU A 151 8.06 -6.02 1.73
N LYS A 152 8.56 -6.12 0.50
CA LYS A 152 9.77 -6.87 0.18
C LYS A 152 11.05 -6.04 0.37
N LYS A 153 10.99 -4.74 0.11
CA LYS A 153 12.16 -3.88 0.08
C LYS A 153 12.38 -3.21 1.43
N SER A 154 13.55 -3.41 2.04
CA SER A 154 13.91 -2.88 3.37
C SER A 154 13.63 -1.38 3.52
N LEU A 155 14.05 -0.55 2.54
CA LEU A 155 13.82 0.89 2.61
C LEU A 155 12.33 1.23 2.60
N ALA A 156 11.55 0.62 1.72
CA ALA A 156 10.11 0.84 1.64
C ALA A 156 9.40 0.36 2.91
N TYR A 157 9.83 -0.77 3.46
CA TYR A 157 9.35 -1.28 4.74
C TYR A 157 9.54 -0.28 5.90
N VAL A 158 10.76 0.28 6.02
CA VAL A 158 11.04 1.31 7.04
C VAL A 158 10.19 2.55 6.82
N ILE A 159 10.08 3.00 5.56
CA ILE A 159 9.23 4.14 5.18
C ILE A 159 7.76 3.88 5.56
N ALA A 160 7.25 2.68 5.28
CA ALA A 160 5.87 2.30 5.61
C ALA A 160 5.59 2.34 7.11
N ILE A 161 6.46 1.72 7.91
CA ILE A 161 6.33 1.71 9.38
C ILE A 161 6.32 3.14 9.93
N MET A 162 7.27 3.98 9.52
CA MET A 162 7.36 5.36 9.98
C MET A 162 6.12 6.17 9.57
N ASN A 163 5.65 6.00 8.32
CA ASN A 163 4.48 6.71 7.84
C ASN A 163 3.21 6.34 8.62
N MET A 164 3.02 5.05 8.92
CA MET A 164 1.89 4.59 9.72
C MET A 164 1.93 5.12 11.16
N ILE A 165 3.11 5.13 11.78
CA ILE A 165 3.30 5.70 13.13
C ILE A 165 2.96 7.20 13.15
N LEU A 166 3.41 7.95 12.15
CA LEU A 166 3.11 9.39 12.03
C LEU A 166 1.62 9.67 11.82
N HIS A 167 0.88 8.75 11.18
CA HIS A 167 -0.58 8.83 11.06
C HIS A 167 -1.32 8.36 12.33
N GLY A 168 -0.62 7.92 13.36
CA GLY A 168 -1.20 7.53 14.65
C GLY A 168 -1.49 6.05 14.82
N ILE A 169 -0.96 5.19 13.95
CA ILE A 169 -1.01 3.73 14.13
C ILE A 169 0.20 3.33 14.96
N GLU A 170 -0.02 2.98 16.22
CA GLU A 170 1.06 2.79 17.20
C GLU A 170 1.94 1.57 16.92
N ALA A 171 1.36 0.47 16.46
CA ALA A 171 2.08 -0.76 16.18
C ALA A 171 1.70 -1.31 14.78
N PRO A 172 2.29 -0.77 13.70
CA PRO A 172 1.98 -1.17 12.34
C PRO A 172 2.19 -2.68 12.09
N ASN A 173 1.17 -3.37 11.61
CA ASN A 173 1.26 -4.79 11.30
C ASN A 173 1.70 -5.00 9.83
N ILE A 174 2.92 -4.58 9.54
CA ILE A 174 3.60 -4.82 8.26
C ILE A 174 4.66 -5.88 8.45
N ILE A 175 4.71 -6.85 7.55
CA ILE A 175 5.70 -7.92 7.55
C ILE A 175 6.72 -7.65 6.43
N HIS A 176 8.00 -7.67 6.80
CA HIS A 176 9.10 -7.55 5.84
C HIS A 176 9.30 -8.88 5.12
N THR A 177 8.64 -9.07 3.99
CA THR A 177 8.70 -10.31 3.20
C THR A 177 8.30 -10.10 1.76
N ASN A 178 8.66 -11.03 0.88
CA ASN A 178 8.14 -11.05 -0.48
C ASN A 178 6.78 -11.76 -0.52
N THR A 179 5.72 -11.02 -0.73
CA THR A 179 4.34 -11.52 -0.85
C THR A 179 4.19 -12.67 -1.83
N LEU A 180 4.93 -12.64 -2.95
CA LEU A 180 4.78 -13.61 -4.04
C LEU A 180 5.48 -14.95 -3.76
N THR A 181 6.26 -15.07 -2.68
CA THR A 181 6.85 -16.36 -2.29
C THR A 181 5.86 -17.28 -1.58
N GLU A 182 4.72 -16.77 -1.16
CA GLU A 182 3.64 -17.56 -0.58
C GLU A 182 2.89 -18.33 -1.67
N ASN A 183 2.70 -19.63 -1.45
CA ASN A 183 1.91 -20.46 -2.38
C ASN A 183 0.42 -20.11 -2.20
N LEU A 184 -0.25 -19.75 -3.28
CA LEU A 184 -1.68 -19.44 -3.24
C LEU A 184 -2.56 -20.58 -2.71
N ALA A 185 -2.12 -21.83 -2.86
CA ALA A 185 -2.85 -22.99 -2.36
C ALA A 185 -2.91 -23.01 -0.83
N ASP A 186 -1.89 -22.46 -0.15
CA ASP A 186 -1.77 -22.48 1.31
C ASP A 186 -2.66 -21.42 1.97
N ILE A 187 -3.14 -20.41 1.23
CA ILE A 187 -4.04 -19.39 1.74
C ILE A 187 -5.41 -19.97 2.04
N GLN A 188 -5.72 -20.09 3.33
CA GLN A 188 -6.98 -20.61 3.84
C GLN A 188 -8.02 -19.51 4.07
N GLU A 189 -9.27 -19.88 4.37
CA GLU A 189 -10.34 -18.91 4.63
C GLU A 189 -10.05 -17.98 5.82
N LYS A 190 -9.40 -18.48 6.87
CA LYS A 190 -8.99 -17.70 8.05
C LYS A 190 -8.00 -16.58 7.73
N ASP A 191 -7.18 -16.77 6.68
CA ASP A 191 -6.14 -15.82 6.26
C ASP A 191 -6.71 -14.68 5.42
N ARG A 192 -7.89 -14.89 4.83
CA ARG A 192 -8.53 -13.94 3.93
C ARG A 192 -9.07 -12.72 4.67
N VAL A 193 -9.19 -11.63 3.94
CA VAL A 193 -9.54 -10.30 4.43
C VAL A 193 -10.81 -9.75 3.78
N GLU A 194 -11.45 -8.80 4.44
CA GLU A 194 -12.63 -8.12 3.94
C GLU A 194 -12.30 -7.10 2.85
N VAL A 195 -11.11 -6.49 2.92
CA VAL A 195 -10.70 -5.42 2.00
C VAL A 195 -9.25 -5.62 1.55
N VAL A 196 -9.02 -5.47 0.24
CA VAL A 196 -7.69 -5.35 -0.36
C VAL A 196 -7.58 -4.01 -1.07
N MET A 197 -6.57 -3.22 -0.77
CA MET A 197 -6.25 -2.00 -1.52
C MET A 197 -4.74 -1.95 -1.74
N ALA A 198 -4.31 -1.90 -3.01
CA ALA A 198 -2.90 -2.00 -3.34
C ALA A 198 -2.55 -1.37 -4.69
N ASN A 199 -1.30 -0.95 -4.80
CA ASN A 199 -0.66 -0.56 -6.05
C ASN A 199 0.60 -1.40 -6.26
N PRO A 200 0.49 -2.62 -6.79
CA PRO A 200 1.65 -3.47 -7.02
C PRO A 200 2.58 -2.89 -8.09
N PRO A 201 3.87 -3.27 -8.11
CA PRO A 201 4.83 -2.77 -9.09
C PRO A 201 4.40 -3.15 -10.51
N PHE A 202 4.35 -2.15 -11.43
CA PHE A 202 3.90 -2.32 -12.82
C PHE A 202 4.93 -2.97 -13.74
N GLY A 203 6.16 -3.08 -13.32
CA GLY A 203 7.25 -3.70 -14.07
C GLY A 203 8.04 -4.61 -13.16
N GLY A 204 8.73 -5.53 -13.75
CA GLY A 204 9.50 -6.53 -13.05
C GLY A 204 9.13 -7.92 -13.54
N LYS A 205 10.14 -8.78 -13.52
CA LYS A 205 9.95 -10.20 -13.83
C LYS A 205 10.28 -11.00 -12.59
N GLU A 206 9.35 -11.82 -12.15
CA GLU A 206 9.60 -12.76 -11.07
C GLU A 206 10.31 -14.02 -11.59
N ARG A 207 11.09 -14.64 -10.73
CA ARG A 207 11.80 -15.89 -11.04
C ARG A 207 10.82 -17.03 -11.26
N LYS A 208 11.22 -18.05 -12.04
CA LYS A 208 10.38 -19.21 -12.37
C LYS A 208 9.88 -19.95 -11.13
N GLU A 209 10.72 -20.03 -10.09
CA GLU A 209 10.40 -20.66 -8.81
C GLU A 209 9.20 -19.98 -8.13
N VAL A 210 9.17 -18.63 -8.16
CA VAL A 210 8.06 -17.84 -7.60
C VAL A 210 6.78 -18.02 -8.43
N GLN A 211 6.91 -18.09 -9.76
CA GLN A 211 5.76 -18.29 -10.66
C GLN A 211 5.02 -19.60 -10.42
N GLN A 212 5.70 -20.63 -9.87
CA GLN A 212 5.09 -21.92 -9.55
C GLN A 212 4.06 -21.85 -8.42
N ASN A 213 4.09 -20.81 -7.60
CA ASN A 213 3.13 -20.57 -6.53
C ASN A 213 1.74 -20.13 -7.04
N PHE A 214 1.60 -19.93 -8.37
CA PHE A 214 0.42 -19.33 -8.98
C PHE A 214 -0.19 -20.24 -10.06
N PRO A 215 -1.52 -20.36 -10.13
CA PRO A 215 -2.19 -21.16 -11.17
C PRO A 215 -1.92 -20.62 -12.59
N ILE A 216 -1.93 -19.28 -12.77
CA ILE A 216 -1.57 -18.63 -14.03
C ILE A 216 -0.11 -18.21 -13.94
N ARG A 217 0.78 -19.00 -14.53
CA ARG A 217 2.22 -18.74 -14.53
C ARG A 217 2.56 -17.60 -15.49
N THR A 218 3.20 -16.58 -14.99
CA THR A 218 3.65 -15.42 -15.77
C THR A 218 4.85 -14.77 -15.11
N GLY A 219 5.74 -14.17 -15.90
CA GLY A 219 6.81 -13.34 -15.37
C GLY A 219 6.37 -11.95 -14.90
N GLU A 220 5.17 -11.50 -15.27
CA GLU A 220 4.64 -10.19 -14.93
C GLU A 220 4.26 -10.10 -13.45
N THR A 221 5.05 -9.39 -12.68
CA THR A 221 4.87 -9.22 -11.23
C THR A 221 3.46 -8.74 -10.86
N ALA A 222 2.93 -7.75 -11.58
CA ALA A 222 1.59 -7.22 -11.32
C ALA A 222 0.47 -8.26 -11.49
N PHE A 223 0.64 -9.22 -12.40
CA PHE A 223 -0.33 -10.28 -12.66
C PHE A 223 -0.31 -11.36 -11.57
N LEU A 224 0.85 -11.63 -11.01
CA LEU A 224 0.97 -12.51 -9.84
C LEU A 224 0.30 -11.86 -8.62
N PHE A 225 0.54 -10.56 -8.40
CA PHE A 225 -0.15 -9.82 -7.34
C PHE A 225 -1.67 -9.83 -7.49
N LEU A 226 -2.19 -9.65 -8.70
CA LEU A 226 -3.64 -9.68 -8.90
C LEU A 226 -4.25 -11.03 -8.52
N GLN A 227 -3.61 -12.15 -8.88
CA GLN A 227 -4.03 -13.49 -8.44
C GLN A 227 -4.00 -13.61 -6.91
N HIS A 228 -2.92 -13.13 -6.28
CA HIS A 228 -2.81 -13.11 -4.82
C HIS A 228 -3.96 -12.30 -4.17
N PHE A 229 -4.26 -11.12 -4.69
CA PHE A 229 -5.32 -10.26 -4.14
C PHE A 229 -6.71 -10.89 -4.29
N ILE A 230 -7.02 -11.50 -5.44
CA ILE A 230 -8.26 -12.25 -5.63
C ILE A 230 -8.38 -13.37 -4.58
N LYS A 231 -7.28 -14.11 -4.34
CA LYS A 231 -7.26 -15.21 -3.37
C LYS A 231 -7.40 -14.73 -1.93
N MET A 232 -6.78 -13.59 -1.59
CA MET A 232 -6.83 -12.97 -0.25
C MET A 232 -8.20 -12.42 0.12
N LEU A 233 -9.05 -12.07 -0.85
CA LEU A 233 -10.38 -11.57 -0.55
C LEU A 233 -11.31 -12.68 -0.02
N LYS A 234 -12.05 -12.40 1.04
CA LYS A 234 -13.20 -13.20 1.46
C LYS A 234 -14.34 -13.13 0.44
N ALA A 235 -15.24 -14.09 0.48
CA ALA A 235 -16.50 -14.01 -0.24
C ALA A 235 -17.26 -12.73 0.17
N GLY A 236 -17.69 -11.92 -0.81
CA GLY A 236 -18.29 -10.60 -0.56
C GLY A 236 -17.30 -9.50 -0.19
N GLY A 237 -16.01 -9.80 -0.05
CA GLY A 237 -14.94 -8.82 0.19
C GLY A 237 -14.77 -7.86 -0.98
N ARG A 238 -14.19 -6.69 -0.72
CA ARG A 238 -14.05 -5.58 -1.65
C ARG A 238 -12.57 -5.30 -1.93
N GLY A 239 -12.24 -4.97 -3.19
CA GLY A 239 -10.88 -4.64 -3.56
C GLY A 239 -10.77 -3.39 -4.41
N GLY A 240 -9.69 -2.65 -4.25
CA GLY A 240 -9.27 -1.56 -5.13
C GLY A 240 -7.80 -1.74 -5.51
N VAL A 241 -7.54 -2.05 -6.78
CA VAL A 241 -6.19 -2.40 -7.25
C VAL A 241 -5.79 -1.51 -8.40
N VAL A 242 -4.61 -0.93 -8.31
CA VAL A 242 -4.00 -0.18 -9.42
C VAL A 242 -3.22 -1.16 -10.29
N ILE A 243 -3.52 -1.19 -11.58
CA ILE A 243 -2.86 -2.08 -12.55
C ILE A 243 -2.55 -1.32 -13.83
N LYS A 244 -1.56 -1.74 -14.60
CA LYS A 244 -1.24 -1.11 -15.89
C LYS A 244 -2.34 -1.34 -16.92
N ASN A 245 -2.60 -0.34 -17.77
CA ASN A 245 -3.67 -0.39 -18.78
C ASN A 245 -3.50 -1.52 -19.81
N THR A 246 -2.27 -1.91 -20.11
CA THR A 246 -1.99 -3.02 -21.04
C THR A 246 -2.63 -4.33 -20.58
N PHE A 247 -2.95 -4.50 -19.29
CA PHE A 247 -3.69 -5.66 -18.79
C PHE A 247 -5.01 -5.92 -19.53
N LEU A 248 -5.70 -4.86 -19.95
CA LEU A 248 -6.99 -5.00 -20.64
C LEU A 248 -6.85 -5.30 -22.13
N SER A 249 -5.79 -4.80 -22.76
CA SER A 249 -5.58 -4.90 -24.21
C SER A 249 -4.66 -6.05 -24.62
N ASN A 250 -3.83 -6.57 -23.73
CA ASN A 250 -2.91 -7.66 -24.04
C ASN A 250 -3.66 -8.93 -24.45
N THR A 251 -3.15 -9.60 -25.47
CA THR A 251 -3.74 -10.82 -26.05
C THR A 251 -2.98 -12.11 -25.73
N ASP A 252 -1.90 -11.98 -24.95
CA ASP A 252 -1.16 -13.17 -24.49
C ASP A 252 -2.02 -14.04 -23.55
N ASN A 253 -1.71 -15.34 -23.53
CA ASN A 253 -2.49 -16.33 -22.78
C ASN A 253 -2.62 -16.00 -21.29
N ALA A 254 -1.58 -15.47 -20.66
CA ALA A 254 -1.61 -15.15 -19.24
C ALA A 254 -2.58 -13.97 -18.96
N SER A 255 -2.54 -12.93 -19.79
CA SER A 255 -3.46 -11.78 -19.69
C SER A 255 -4.92 -12.21 -19.90
N VAL A 256 -5.19 -13.03 -20.91
CA VAL A 256 -6.54 -13.54 -21.21
C VAL A 256 -7.05 -14.40 -20.05
N SER A 257 -6.25 -15.38 -19.61
CA SER A 257 -6.61 -16.27 -18.51
C SER A 257 -6.85 -15.52 -17.20
N LEU A 258 -6.04 -14.47 -16.93
CA LEU A 258 -6.20 -13.70 -15.71
C LEU A 258 -7.45 -12.81 -15.74
N ARG A 259 -7.80 -12.23 -16.90
CA ARG A 259 -9.10 -11.55 -17.05
C ARG A 259 -10.28 -12.50 -16.85
N GLY A 260 -10.20 -13.72 -17.40
CA GLY A 260 -11.18 -14.78 -17.14
C GLY A 260 -11.32 -15.07 -15.66
N LEU A 261 -10.21 -15.36 -14.97
CA LEU A 261 -10.20 -15.60 -13.52
C LEU A 261 -10.80 -14.42 -12.72
N LEU A 262 -10.48 -13.19 -13.09
CA LEU A 262 -11.02 -12.00 -12.44
C LEU A 262 -12.54 -11.91 -12.57
N LEU A 263 -13.06 -12.09 -13.78
CA LEU A 263 -14.52 -12.00 -14.05
C LEU A 263 -15.30 -13.18 -13.48
N GLU A 264 -14.71 -14.37 -13.41
CA GLU A 264 -15.33 -15.56 -12.80
C GLU A 264 -15.34 -15.47 -11.26
N SER A 265 -14.32 -14.86 -10.67
CA SER A 265 -14.15 -14.80 -9.22
C SER A 265 -14.71 -13.55 -8.58
N CYS A 266 -14.86 -12.47 -9.34
CA CYS A 266 -15.17 -11.14 -8.83
C CYS A 266 -16.20 -10.41 -9.71
N ASN A 267 -17.02 -9.59 -9.09
CA ASN A 267 -17.79 -8.57 -9.78
C ASN A 267 -16.91 -7.30 -9.94
N LEU A 268 -16.42 -7.07 -11.15
CA LEU A 268 -15.70 -5.87 -11.53
C LEU A 268 -16.68 -4.74 -11.82
N HIS A 269 -16.94 -3.86 -10.86
CA HIS A 269 -17.99 -2.85 -11.00
C HIS A 269 -17.51 -1.44 -11.35
N THR A 270 -16.21 -1.14 -11.15
CA THR A 270 -15.67 0.19 -11.45
C THR A 270 -14.28 0.07 -12.04
N VAL A 271 -14.06 0.77 -13.13
CA VAL A 271 -12.73 0.92 -13.75
C VAL A 271 -12.47 2.40 -13.94
N LEU A 272 -11.38 2.89 -13.34
CA LEU A 272 -10.94 4.28 -13.46
C LEU A 272 -9.70 4.33 -14.36
N ASP A 273 -9.82 4.98 -15.52
CA ASP A 273 -8.67 5.28 -16.38
C ASP A 273 -7.97 6.54 -15.86
N CYS A 274 -6.70 6.37 -15.47
CA CYS A 274 -5.90 7.46 -14.95
C CYS A 274 -5.19 8.18 -16.13
N PRO A 275 -5.18 9.52 -16.14
CA PRO A 275 -4.50 10.29 -17.20
C PRO A 275 -2.99 9.99 -17.21
N GLY A 276 -2.39 10.14 -18.39
CA GLY A 276 -0.93 10.06 -18.52
C GLY A 276 -0.25 11.06 -17.59
N GLY A 277 0.84 10.62 -16.92
CA GLY A 277 1.54 11.45 -15.94
C GLY A 277 1.02 11.36 -14.50
N THR A 278 -0.06 10.63 -14.22
CA THR A 278 -0.53 10.36 -12.85
C THR A 278 0.61 9.81 -11.98
N PHE A 279 1.46 8.96 -12.54
CA PHE A 279 2.70 8.50 -11.92
C PHE A 279 3.90 9.13 -12.63
N ARG A 280 4.57 10.08 -12.01
CA ARG A 280 5.65 10.89 -12.58
C ARG A 280 6.81 10.14 -13.24
N ALA A 281 7.01 8.87 -12.90
CA ALA A 281 8.16 8.08 -13.35
C ALA A 281 7.86 7.12 -14.51
N ARG A 282 6.65 7.07 -15.08
CA ARG A 282 6.27 6.01 -16.05
C ARG A 282 5.45 6.51 -17.22
N ALA A 283 5.85 6.08 -18.41
CA ALA A 283 5.13 6.31 -19.67
C ALA A 283 3.81 5.53 -19.79
N SER A 284 3.55 4.55 -18.91
CA SER A 284 2.34 3.73 -18.95
C SER A 284 1.21 4.38 -18.16
N ARG A 285 0.02 4.40 -18.75
CA ARG A 285 -1.20 4.80 -18.05
C ARG A 285 -1.62 3.68 -17.09
N PRO A 286 -1.78 3.94 -15.80
CA PRO A 286 -2.35 2.96 -14.89
C PRO A 286 -3.88 2.97 -14.95
N TRP A 287 -4.45 1.85 -14.56
CA TRP A 287 -5.88 1.70 -14.30
C TRP A 287 -6.10 1.40 -12.83
N CYS A 288 -7.19 1.92 -12.29
CA CYS A 288 -7.67 1.49 -11.00
C CYS A 288 -8.93 0.64 -11.22
N SER A 289 -8.94 -0.56 -10.70
CA SER A 289 -10.11 -1.42 -10.69
C SER A 289 -10.63 -1.58 -9.27
N SER A 290 -11.93 -1.34 -9.08
CA SER A 290 -12.65 -1.72 -7.87
C SER A 290 -13.47 -2.97 -8.15
N LEU A 291 -13.31 -3.97 -7.31
CA LEU A 291 -13.92 -5.28 -7.47
C LEU A 291 -14.52 -5.77 -6.16
N ARG A 292 -15.55 -6.55 -6.28
CA ARG A 292 -16.15 -7.28 -5.16
C ARG A 292 -16.05 -8.76 -5.47
N ARG A 293 -15.55 -9.56 -4.54
CA ARG A 293 -15.51 -11.00 -4.73
C ARG A 293 -16.93 -11.56 -4.69
N ALA A 294 -17.31 -12.36 -5.69
CA ALA A 294 -18.60 -13.00 -5.76
C ALA A 294 -18.86 -13.94 -4.56
N LEU A 295 -20.07 -13.97 -4.07
CA LEU A 295 -20.50 -14.97 -3.11
C LEU A 295 -20.61 -16.34 -3.80
N PRO A 296 -20.44 -17.47 -3.08
CA PRO A 296 -20.45 -18.82 -3.68
C PRO A 296 -21.73 -19.19 -4.43
N ARG A 297 -22.86 -18.49 -4.19
CA ARG A 297 -24.16 -18.71 -4.84
C ARG A 297 -24.46 -17.74 -5.99
N GLU A 298 -23.64 -16.72 -6.22
CA GLU A 298 -23.78 -15.76 -7.31
C GLU A 298 -22.91 -16.20 -8.53
N ARG A 299 -23.01 -17.44 -8.97
CA ARG A 299 -22.58 -17.81 -10.32
C ARG A 299 -23.61 -17.21 -11.26
N PHE A 300 -23.24 -16.15 -11.93
CA PHE A 300 -24.05 -15.56 -12.99
C PHE A 300 -24.30 -16.64 -14.05
N GLY A 301 -25.58 -16.94 -14.29
CA GLY A 301 -26.01 -17.68 -15.45
C GLY A 301 -25.48 -17.00 -16.70
N THR A 302 -25.02 -17.80 -17.65
CA THR A 302 -24.64 -17.41 -19.01
C THR A 302 -25.76 -16.57 -19.62
N THR A 303 -25.57 -15.32 -19.73
CA THR A 303 -26.23 -14.29 -20.53
C THR A 303 -26.52 -13.06 -19.69
N SER A 304 -25.70 -12.08 -19.86
CA SER A 304 -26.12 -10.70 -20.13
C SER A 304 -24.98 -9.71 -19.88
N SER A 305 -24.72 -8.96 -20.91
CA SER A 305 -24.22 -7.58 -20.89
C SER A 305 -23.40 -7.17 -19.66
N ILE A 306 -22.10 -7.11 -19.86
CA ILE A 306 -21.22 -6.25 -19.05
C ILE A 306 -21.95 -4.91 -18.92
N PRO A 307 -22.31 -4.44 -17.70
CA PRO A 307 -22.81 -3.08 -17.56
C PRO A 307 -21.79 -2.15 -18.18
N ALA A 308 -22.23 -1.31 -19.12
CA ALA A 308 -21.36 -0.37 -19.79
C ALA A 308 -20.54 0.36 -18.74
N ALA A 309 -19.23 0.18 -18.77
CA ALA A 309 -18.33 0.89 -17.89
C ALA A 309 -18.62 2.37 -18.04
N ILE A 310 -18.98 3.04 -16.97
CA ILE A 310 -19.18 4.48 -16.95
C ILE A 310 -17.81 5.09 -17.19
N TRP A 311 -17.57 5.50 -18.42
CA TRP A 311 -16.40 6.24 -18.83
C TRP A 311 -16.53 7.69 -18.33
N ALA A 312 -16.12 7.97 -17.10
CA ALA A 312 -15.94 9.33 -16.66
C ALA A 312 -14.64 9.87 -17.28
N ARG A 313 -14.72 10.48 -18.45
CA ARG A 313 -13.66 11.36 -18.92
C ARG A 313 -13.71 12.65 -18.08
N PRO A 314 -12.58 13.16 -17.57
CA PRO A 314 -12.55 14.49 -17.00
C PRO A 314 -12.86 15.48 -18.15
N THR A 315 -13.97 16.18 -18.06
CA THR A 315 -14.24 17.34 -18.92
C THR A 315 -13.24 18.43 -18.55
N HIS A 316 -12.32 18.73 -19.45
CA HIS A 316 -11.53 19.95 -19.39
C HIS A 316 -12.48 21.15 -19.52
N SER A 317 -12.71 21.86 -18.43
CA SER A 317 -13.07 23.27 -18.47
C SER A 317 -12.36 23.99 -17.33
N MET A 318 -11.10 24.27 -17.52
CA MET A 318 -10.45 25.40 -16.85
C MET A 318 -10.39 26.54 -17.87
N THR A 319 -11.39 27.37 -17.83
CA THR A 319 -11.32 28.73 -18.39
C THR A 319 -10.32 29.52 -17.57
N THR A 320 -9.15 29.72 -18.10
CA THR A 320 -8.20 30.70 -17.59
C THR A 320 -8.77 32.09 -17.90
N THR A 321 -9.34 32.74 -16.90
CA THR A 321 -9.50 34.22 -16.92
C THR A 321 -8.20 34.82 -16.39
N SER A 322 -7.39 35.33 -17.30
CA SER A 322 -6.33 36.29 -16.99
C SER A 322 -6.95 37.64 -16.61
N PRO A 323 -6.51 38.28 -15.55
CA PRO A 323 -6.84 39.69 -15.35
C PRO A 323 -5.94 40.55 -16.22
N SER A 324 -6.58 41.32 -17.10
CA SER A 324 -5.97 42.44 -17.82
C SER A 324 -5.89 43.67 -16.93
N SER A 325 -4.79 44.40 -17.10
CA SER A 325 -4.40 45.74 -16.64
C SER A 325 -3.97 45.90 -15.22
#